data_d9a08e7fd95d635426101604145c4db6
#
_entry.id   d9a08e7fd95d635426101604145c4db6
#
_cell.length_a   1.000
_cell.length_b   1.000
_cell.length_c   1.000
_cell.angle_alpha   90.00
_cell.angle_beta   90.00
_cell.angle_gamma   90.00
#
_symmetry.space_group_name_H-M   'P 1'
#
loop_
_entity.id
_entity.type
_entity.pdbx_description
1 polymer ?
#
loop_
_entity_poly.entity_id
_entity_poly.type
_entity_poly.pdbx_seq_one_letter_code
_entity_poly.pdbx_strand_id
1 'polypeptide(L)'
;NMDDPAFWEWFKQDYRGMLDLIPEIDGLVLTFIETGAYAEKQYSNLLKTNEEKLAAVVDAVADVVINERGKKLYIRTFAYSKEEYANTVGCINHIKNDKVILMMKETPHDFFLTHPNDPFIGKINKPTIVEFDTGNEYNGQGVIANTWPEYVTKRWTDFIKRPNVIGYVARTDRYGTTKLVGSANEILLYALKRSTENPEILPDRIYDEYISTRYGKKALEPVKNAFKKAYDIVLSSMYILGTNAAKHSSMDYDPYSSSYDRHVSGRWLEPPVVFVEHGINKEFHYWK
;
A
#
# COMPACT_ATOMS: atom_id res chain seq x y z
N ASN A 1 -13.00 27.05 7.32
CA ASN A 1 -12.49 27.26 8.66
C ASN A 1 -12.83 26.06 9.54
N MET A 2 -11.82 25.33 10.03
CA MET A 2 -12.01 24.11 10.82
C MET A 2 -12.44 24.37 12.26
N ASP A 3 -12.44 25.63 12.71
CA ASP A 3 -12.97 26.00 14.05
C ASP A 3 -14.49 26.23 14.05
N ASP A 4 -15.10 26.27 12.86
CA ASP A 4 -16.52 26.50 12.69
C ASP A 4 -17.33 25.20 12.78
N PRO A 5 -18.22 25.03 13.76
CA PRO A 5 -19.07 23.84 13.86
C PRO A 5 -19.97 23.64 12.63
N ALA A 6 -20.40 24.73 11.96
CA ALA A 6 -21.23 24.65 10.76
C ALA A 6 -20.46 24.02 9.58
N PHE A 7 -19.15 24.24 9.48
CA PHE A 7 -18.30 23.55 8.50
C PHE A 7 -18.32 22.04 8.69
N TRP A 8 -18.17 21.57 9.93
CA TRP A 8 -18.17 20.13 10.21
C TRP A 8 -19.53 19.49 10.00
N GLU A 9 -20.62 20.20 10.30
CA GLU A 9 -21.95 19.67 10.01
C GLU A 9 -22.21 19.57 8.51
N TRP A 10 -21.84 20.58 7.73
CA TRP A 10 -21.88 20.55 6.28
C TRP A 10 -21.04 19.39 5.71
N PHE A 11 -19.81 19.22 6.21
CA PHE A 11 -18.91 18.14 5.78
C PHE A 11 -19.50 16.74 6.09
N LYS A 12 -20.07 16.55 7.26
CA LYS A 12 -20.73 15.30 7.64
C LYS A 12 -21.97 15.02 6.80
N GLN A 13 -22.70 16.06 6.39
CA GLN A 13 -23.90 15.89 5.56
C GLN A 13 -23.60 15.28 4.19
N ASP A 14 -22.44 15.57 3.58
CA ASP A 14 -22.02 14.94 2.34
C ASP A 14 -21.87 13.41 2.49
N TYR A 15 -21.27 12.96 3.59
CA TYR A 15 -21.14 11.52 3.87
C TYR A 15 -22.48 10.86 4.18
N ARG A 16 -23.38 11.54 4.91
CA ARG A 16 -24.74 11.03 5.13
C ARG A 16 -25.48 10.86 3.80
N GLY A 17 -25.45 11.89 2.95
CA GLY A 17 -26.10 11.86 1.64
C GLY A 17 -25.55 10.74 0.75
N MET A 18 -24.24 10.55 0.71
CA MET A 18 -23.63 9.45 -0.04
C MET A 18 -24.07 8.07 0.48
N LEU A 19 -24.09 7.87 1.80
CA LEU A 19 -24.49 6.61 2.41
C LEU A 19 -26.00 6.35 2.32
N ASP A 20 -26.82 7.40 2.19
CA ASP A 20 -28.25 7.26 1.91
C ASP A 20 -28.52 6.86 0.46
N LEU A 21 -27.69 7.33 -0.47
CA LEU A 21 -27.78 6.96 -1.91
C LEU A 21 -27.31 5.53 -2.16
N ILE A 22 -26.32 5.04 -1.41
CA ILE A 22 -25.74 3.69 -1.60
C ILE A 22 -25.66 2.99 -0.23
N PRO A 23 -26.80 2.58 0.33
CA PRO A 23 -26.86 2.01 1.67
C PRO A 23 -26.18 0.64 1.79
N GLU A 24 -25.92 -0.04 0.67
CA GLU A 24 -25.27 -1.35 0.60
C GLU A 24 -23.76 -1.31 0.87
N ILE A 25 -23.13 -0.14 0.86
CA ILE A 25 -21.70 -0.01 1.19
C ILE A 25 -21.45 -0.47 2.63
N ASP A 26 -20.52 -1.41 2.83
CA ASP A 26 -20.12 -1.90 4.16
C ASP A 26 -19.14 -0.99 4.89
N GLY A 27 -18.42 -0.15 4.15
CA GLY A 27 -17.44 0.77 4.71
C GLY A 27 -16.79 1.68 3.68
N LEU A 28 -15.98 2.60 4.17
CA LEU A 28 -15.25 3.57 3.36
C LEU A 28 -13.74 3.47 3.60
N VAL A 29 -12.97 3.77 2.56
CA VAL A 29 -11.52 3.99 2.66
C VAL A 29 -11.25 5.47 2.47
N LEU A 30 -10.71 6.12 3.50
CA LEU A 30 -10.28 7.51 3.47
C LEU A 30 -8.78 7.57 3.20
N THR A 31 -8.37 8.38 2.23
CA THR A 31 -6.95 8.69 1.94
C THR A 31 -6.72 10.19 2.00
N PHE A 32 -5.53 10.61 2.44
CA PHE A 32 -5.16 12.03 2.55
C PHE A 32 -4.35 12.54 1.37
N ILE A 33 -3.81 11.63 0.57
CA ILE A 33 -2.91 11.91 -0.55
C ILE A 33 -3.66 11.75 -1.87
N GLU A 34 -3.15 12.38 -2.91
CA GLU A 34 -3.77 12.40 -4.26
C GLU A 34 -5.15 13.06 -4.27
N THR A 35 -5.31 14.09 -3.44
CA THR A 35 -6.54 14.88 -3.34
C THR A 35 -6.24 16.36 -3.54
N GLY A 36 -7.20 17.13 -4.03
CA GLY A 36 -7.14 18.60 -4.07
C GLY A 36 -7.54 19.26 -2.75
N ALA A 37 -8.07 18.49 -1.79
CA ALA A 37 -8.53 18.96 -0.50
C ALA A 37 -7.47 18.68 0.59
N TYR A 38 -6.60 19.65 0.81
CA TYR A 38 -5.52 19.54 1.81
C TYR A 38 -6.02 20.02 3.16
N ALA A 39 -6.32 19.10 4.07
CA ALA A 39 -6.78 19.40 5.42
C ALA A 39 -5.75 20.21 6.22
N GLU A 40 -4.47 19.87 6.09
CA GLU A 40 -3.36 20.55 6.75
C GLU A 40 -3.20 22.03 6.34
N LYS A 41 -3.68 22.42 5.15
CA LYS A 41 -3.66 23.81 4.66
C LYS A 41 -4.88 24.62 5.09
N GLN A 42 -5.87 24.00 5.73
CA GLN A 42 -7.05 24.69 6.19
C GLN A 42 -6.77 25.52 7.45
N TYR A 43 -7.48 26.65 7.56
CA TYR A 43 -7.34 27.53 8.71
C TYR A 43 -7.97 26.92 9.95
N SER A 44 -7.23 26.97 11.06
CA SER A 44 -7.72 26.70 12.40
C SER A 44 -6.86 27.41 13.46
N ASN A 45 -7.51 27.95 14.48
CA ASN A 45 -6.86 28.43 15.69
C ASN A 45 -6.83 27.36 16.79
N LEU A 46 -7.71 26.38 16.73
CA LEU A 46 -7.83 25.30 17.73
C LEU A 46 -6.90 24.13 17.40
N LEU A 47 -6.88 23.70 16.14
CA LEU A 47 -6.02 22.62 15.66
C LEU A 47 -4.68 23.21 15.22
N LYS A 48 -3.63 22.95 16.00
CA LYS A 48 -2.33 23.63 15.86
C LYS A 48 -1.38 22.90 14.91
N THR A 49 -1.52 21.58 14.77
CA THR A 49 -0.61 20.75 13.96
C THR A 49 -1.34 20.13 12.76
N ASN A 50 -0.57 19.67 11.80
CA ASN A 50 -1.11 18.96 10.64
C ASN A 50 -1.79 17.66 11.07
N GLU A 51 -1.19 16.96 12.02
CA GLU A 51 -1.70 15.71 12.60
C GLU A 51 -3.07 15.91 13.26
N GLU A 52 -3.24 16.98 14.03
CA GLU A 52 -4.53 17.31 14.66
C GLU A 52 -5.61 17.61 13.62
N LYS A 53 -5.27 18.33 12.55
CA LYS A 53 -6.20 18.65 11.46
C LYS A 53 -6.61 17.40 10.69
N LEU A 54 -5.66 16.52 10.36
CA LEU A 54 -5.95 15.26 9.71
C LEU A 54 -6.82 14.36 10.60
N ALA A 55 -6.50 14.26 11.88
CA ALA A 55 -7.30 13.49 12.84
C ALA A 55 -8.72 14.02 12.99
N ALA A 56 -8.91 15.34 12.98
CA ALA A 56 -10.24 15.94 13.04
C ALA A 56 -11.11 15.57 11.82
N VAL A 57 -10.51 15.46 10.62
CA VAL A 57 -11.21 14.97 9.43
C VAL A 57 -11.62 13.50 9.61
N VAL A 58 -10.70 12.66 10.11
CA VAL A 58 -11.01 11.25 10.37
C VAL A 58 -12.15 11.11 11.38
N ASP A 59 -12.08 11.84 12.49
CA ASP A 59 -13.10 11.78 13.55
C ASP A 59 -14.46 12.24 13.02
N ALA A 60 -14.51 13.29 12.19
CA ALA A 60 -15.76 13.75 11.59
C ALA A 60 -16.37 12.69 10.63
N VAL A 61 -15.55 12.01 9.83
CA VAL A 61 -16.02 10.91 8.97
C VAL A 61 -16.44 9.71 9.83
N ALA A 62 -15.67 9.38 10.87
CA ALA A 62 -15.97 8.29 11.79
C ALA A 62 -17.30 8.48 12.53
N ASP A 63 -17.64 9.72 12.88
CA ASP A 63 -18.94 10.03 13.49
C ASP A 63 -20.09 9.55 12.61
N VAL A 64 -20.04 9.84 11.31
CA VAL A 64 -21.10 9.42 10.38
C VAL A 64 -20.99 7.94 10.07
N VAL A 65 -19.82 7.49 9.61
CA VAL A 65 -19.66 6.13 9.07
C VAL A 65 -19.77 5.07 10.16
N ILE A 66 -19.12 5.29 11.30
CA ILE A 66 -19.06 4.31 12.38
C ILE A 66 -20.19 4.52 13.38
N ASN A 67 -20.31 5.75 13.93
CA ASN A 67 -21.20 5.99 15.06
C ASN A 67 -22.65 6.06 14.62
N GLU A 68 -22.99 6.76 13.52
CA GLU A 68 -24.37 6.89 13.04
C GLU A 68 -24.82 5.69 12.19
N ARG A 69 -23.93 5.14 11.31
CA ARG A 69 -24.30 4.13 10.32
C ARG A 69 -23.82 2.71 10.64
N GLY A 70 -22.99 2.53 11.67
CA GLY A 70 -22.48 1.21 12.08
C GLY A 70 -21.59 0.53 11.02
N LYS A 71 -21.02 1.32 10.09
CA LYS A 71 -20.19 0.84 8.98
C LYS A 71 -18.70 0.92 9.35
N LYS A 72 -17.83 0.37 8.50
CA LYS A 72 -16.38 0.37 8.71
C LYS A 72 -15.72 1.59 8.09
N LEU A 73 -14.74 2.17 8.78
CA LEU A 73 -13.88 3.23 8.25
C LEU A 73 -12.43 2.76 8.26
N TYR A 74 -11.81 2.79 7.09
CA TYR A 74 -10.40 2.48 6.87
C TYR A 74 -9.65 3.76 6.56
N ILE A 75 -8.49 3.95 7.19
CA ILE A 75 -7.61 5.10 6.93
C ILE A 75 -6.36 4.58 6.23
N ARG A 76 -6.17 5.00 4.98
CA ARG A 76 -5.03 4.61 4.17
C ARG A 76 -3.85 5.55 4.44
N THR A 77 -2.71 5.01 4.87
CA THR A 77 -1.53 5.77 5.29
C THR A 77 -0.52 6.03 4.17
N PHE A 78 -0.97 6.06 2.93
CA PHE A 78 -0.13 6.35 1.79
C PHE A 78 0.47 7.77 1.86
N ALA A 79 1.74 7.93 1.46
CA ALA A 79 2.45 9.21 1.44
C ALA A 79 3.50 9.27 0.33
N TYR A 80 3.76 10.46 -0.21
CA TYR A 80 4.80 10.70 -1.21
C TYR A 80 6.12 11.19 -0.62
N SER A 81 6.05 11.84 0.54
CA SER A 81 7.22 12.44 1.18
C SER A 81 7.34 11.99 2.63
N LYS A 82 8.52 12.22 3.20
CA LYS A 82 8.81 12.01 4.62
C LYS A 82 7.86 12.81 5.52
N GLU A 83 7.59 14.06 5.17
CA GLU A 83 6.71 14.94 5.95
C GLU A 83 5.27 14.43 5.91
N GLU A 84 4.75 14.11 4.72
CA GLU A 84 3.41 13.54 4.59
C GLU A 84 3.27 12.23 5.35
N TYR A 85 4.30 11.37 5.30
CA TYR A 85 4.31 10.12 6.06
C TYR A 85 4.27 10.37 7.56
N ALA A 86 5.11 11.29 8.05
CA ALA A 86 5.14 11.66 9.46
C ALA A 86 3.78 12.24 9.93
N ASN A 87 3.19 13.15 9.14
CA ASN A 87 1.88 13.72 9.44
C ASN A 87 0.78 12.65 9.45
N THR A 88 0.78 11.75 8.46
CA THR A 88 -0.23 10.69 8.33
C THR A 88 -0.13 9.67 9.45
N VAL A 89 1.07 9.23 9.80
CA VAL A 89 1.29 8.30 10.92
C VAL A 89 1.07 9.02 12.26
N GLY A 90 1.53 10.27 12.38
CA GLY A 90 1.36 11.07 13.58
C GLY A 90 -0.11 11.33 13.92
N CYS A 91 -0.94 11.58 12.89
CA CYS A 91 -2.37 11.86 13.11
C CYS A 91 -3.12 10.71 13.81
N ILE A 92 -2.64 9.47 13.66
CA ILE A 92 -3.29 8.29 14.24
C ILE A 92 -3.38 8.39 15.77
N ASN A 93 -2.38 9.01 16.41
CA ASN A 93 -2.37 9.21 17.84
C ASN A 93 -3.42 10.24 18.33
N HIS A 94 -3.94 11.08 17.44
CA HIS A 94 -4.95 12.09 17.72
C HIS A 94 -6.37 11.61 17.37
N ILE A 95 -6.53 10.49 16.64
CA ILE A 95 -7.83 9.92 16.29
C ILE A 95 -8.50 9.36 17.53
N LYS A 96 -9.69 9.90 17.86
CA LYS A 96 -10.45 9.56 19.06
C LYS A 96 -11.23 8.25 18.92
N ASN A 97 -11.71 7.95 17.72
CA ASN A 97 -12.51 6.75 17.50
C ASN A 97 -11.64 5.50 17.39
N ASP A 98 -11.75 4.59 18.37
CA ASP A 98 -10.93 3.37 18.44
C ASP A 98 -11.34 2.28 17.45
N LYS A 99 -12.50 2.42 16.80
CA LYS A 99 -12.98 1.46 15.77
C LYS A 99 -12.47 1.77 14.38
N VAL A 100 -11.74 2.87 14.20
CA VAL A 100 -11.06 3.17 12.94
C VAL A 100 -10.00 2.10 12.66
N ILE A 101 -10.00 1.58 11.43
CA ILE A 101 -9.07 0.56 10.97
C ILE A 101 -8.00 1.23 10.12
N LEU A 102 -6.74 0.94 10.36
CA LEU A 102 -5.66 1.41 9.52
C LEU A 102 -5.50 0.49 8.30
N MET A 103 -5.28 1.08 7.13
CA MET A 103 -4.91 0.39 5.90
C MET A 103 -3.51 0.86 5.52
N MET A 104 -2.50 0.09 5.91
CA MET A 104 -1.10 0.44 5.75
C MET A 104 -0.48 -0.36 4.62
N LYS A 105 0.26 0.31 3.74
CA LYS A 105 1.05 -0.39 2.72
C LYS A 105 2.08 -1.30 3.39
N GLU A 106 2.40 -2.40 2.75
CA GLU A 106 3.43 -3.34 3.22
C GLU A 106 4.82 -2.70 3.34
N THR A 107 5.03 -1.59 2.64
CA THR A 107 6.24 -0.78 2.60
C THR A 107 5.96 0.64 3.10
N PRO A 108 6.94 1.34 3.64
CA PRO A 108 6.70 2.63 4.31
C PRO A 108 6.34 3.78 3.36
N HIS A 109 6.64 3.68 2.07
CA HIS A 109 6.37 4.71 1.08
C HIS A 109 5.45 4.19 -0.02
N ASP A 110 6.02 3.49 -0.99
CA ASP A 110 5.29 2.89 -2.09
C ASP A 110 5.82 1.48 -2.37
N PHE A 111 5.15 0.74 -3.24
CA PHE A 111 5.34 -0.70 -3.43
C PHE A 111 6.62 -1.08 -4.22
N PHE A 112 7.75 -0.50 -3.84
CA PHE A 112 9.04 -0.87 -4.43
C PHE A 112 9.57 -2.16 -3.82
N LEU A 113 10.01 -3.11 -4.65
CA LEU A 113 10.51 -4.42 -4.20
C LEU A 113 11.67 -4.32 -3.21
N THR A 114 12.48 -3.28 -3.33
CA THR A 114 13.66 -3.05 -2.49
C THR A 114 13.34 -2.42 -1.14
N HIS A 115 12.11 -1.93 -0.94
CA HIS A 115 11.73 -1.32 0.34
C HIS A 115 11.52 -2.38 1.43
N PRO A 116 11.89 -2.06 2.68
CA PRO A 116 11.66 -2.94 3.82
C PRO A 116 10.16 -3.03 4.16
N ASN A 117 9.82 -3.90 5.08
CA ASN A 117 8.51 -3.91 5.72
C ASN A 117 8.25 -2.58 6.43
N ASP A 118 7.02 -2.07 6.34
CA ASP A 118 6.65 -0.85 7.07
C ASP A 118 6.86 -1.07 8.59
N PRO A 119 7.71 -0.23 9.22
CA PRO A 119 8.10 -0.41 10.62
C PRO A 119 7.00 -0.05 11.61
N PHE A 120 5.94 0.67 11.20
CA PHE A 120 4.85 1.09 12.08
C PHE A 120 3.72 0.06 12.15
N ILE A 121 3.62 -0.86 11.20
CA ILE A 121 2.65 -1.96 11.26
C ILE A 121 2.89 -2.77 12.55
N GLY A 122 1.85 -2.89 13.36
CA GLY A 122 1.89 -3.58 14.65
C GLY A 122 2.45 -2.78 15.82
N LYS A 123 2.94 -1.55 15.61
CA LYS A 123 3.37 -0.65 16.70
C LYS A 123 2.29 0.32 17.15
N ILE A 124 1.28 0.52 16.34
CA ILE A 124 0.17 1.44 16.60
C ILE A 124 -0.98 0.64 17.22
N ASN A 125 -1.56 1.17 18.28
CA ASN A 125 -2.67 0.51 19.00
C ASN A 125 -4.02 0.76 18.32
N LYS A 126 -4.13 0.36 17.04
CA LYS A 126 -5.40 0.34 16.29
C LYS A 126 -5.44 -0.89 15.38
N PRO A 127 -6.62 -1.46 15.12
CA PRO A 127 -6.76 -2.55 14.15
C PRO A 127 -6.14 -2.15 12.81
N THR A 128 -5.33 -3.02 12.24
CA THR A 128 -4.56 -2.72 11.01
C THR A 128 -4.74 -3.83 9.99
N ILE A 129 -5.06 -3.47 8.74
CA ILE A 129 -4.93 -4.34 7.57
C ILE A 129 -3.72 -3.89 6.74
N VAL A 130 -3.03 -4.86 6.15
CA VAL A 130 -1.84 -4.62 5.33
C VAL A 130 -2.23 -4.59 3.86
N GLU A 131 -1.89 -3.50 3.16
CA GLU A 131 -2.13 -3.38 1.72
C GLU A 131 -0.92 -3.92 0.94
N PHE A 132 -1.15 -4.97 0.16
CA PHE A 132 -0.17 -5.57 -0.76
C PHE A 132 -0.42 -5.12 -2.20
N ASP A 133 0.64 -4.84 -2.93
CA ASP A 133 0.56 -4.58 -4.38
C ASP A 133 0.79 -5.87 -5.18
N THR A 134 -0.23 -6.71 -5.26
CA THR A 134 -0.20 -7.86 -6.18
C THR A 134 -0.48 -7.48 -7.63
N GLY A 135 -0.90 -6.23 -7.88
CA GLY A 135 -1.06 -5.62 -9.21
C GLY A 135 0.27 -5.17 -9.82
N ASN A 136 1.35 -5.12 -9.01
CA ASN A 136 2.73 -4.92 -9.44
C ASN A 136 2.96 -3.59 -10.17
N GLU A 137 2.53 -2.50 -9.56
CA GLU A 137 2.58 -1.14 -10.10
C GLU A 137 3.97 -0.73 -10.61
N TYR A 138 5.02 -1.14 -9.91
CA TYR A 138 6.42 -0.81 -10.21
C TYR A 138 7.23 -1.97 -10.80
N ASN A 139 6.57 -3.08 -11.11
CA ASN A 139 7.22 -4.34 -11.45
C ASN A 139 6.67 -4.95 -12.75
N GLY A 140 6.21 -4.11 -13.68
CA GLY A 140 5.71 -4.53 -14.98
C GLY A 140 4.19 -4.52 -15.12
N GLN A 141 3.43 -4.11 -14.10
CA GLN A 141 1.97 -3.88 -14.11
C GLN A 141 1.16 -5.03 -14.76
N GLY A 142 1.51 -6.27 -14.45
CA GLY A 142 0.86 -7.45 -14.99
C GLY A 142 1.28 -7.87 -16.40
N VAL A 143 2.11 -7.09 -17.10
CA VAL A 143 2.70 -7.46 -18.40
C VAL A 143 3.88 -8.38 -18.20
N ILE A 144 4.73 -8.09 -17.21
CA ILE A 144 5.86 -8.94 -16.82
C ILE A 144 5.37 -9.95 -15.78
N ALA A 145 5.85 -11.18 -15.86
CA ALA A 145 5.54 -12.20 -14.86
C ALA A 145 6.16 -11.83 -13.49
N ASN A 146 5.32 -11.65 -12.50
CA ASN A 146 5.71 -11.39 -11.12
C ASN A 146 5.31 -12.59 -10.26
N THR A 147 6.16 -13.60 -10.24
CA THR A 147 5.86 -14.93 -9.71
C THR A 147 6.77 -15.29 -8.54
N TRP A 148 6.78 -14.46 -7.50
CA TRP A 148 7.63 -14.59 -6.31
C TRP A 148 6.83 -14.73 -4.99
N PRO A 149 6.18 -15.87 -4.77
CA PRO A 149 5.46 -16.13 -3.54
C PRO A 149 6.33 -16.01 -2.28
N GLU A 150 7.65 -16.22 -2.39
CA GLU A 150 8.61 -16.04 -1.29
C GLU A 150 8.55 -14.63 -0.69
N TYR A 151 8.54 -13.62 -1.54
CA TYR A 151 8.50 -12.21 -1.13
C TYR A 151 7.22 -11.91 -0.34
N VAL A 152 6.08 -12.28 -0.90
CA VAL A 152 4.78 -12.01 -0.30
C VAL A 152 4.58 -12.81 0.99
N THR A 153 4.92 -14.11 0.97
CA THR A 153 4.81 -15.00 2.13
C THR A 153 5.68 -14.52 3.28
N LYS A 154 6.95 -14.18 3.02
CA LYS A 154 7.87 -13.69 4.03
C LYS A 154 7.34 -12.44 4.72
N ARG A 155 6.82 -11.47 3.96
CA ARG A 155 6.24 -10.23 4.50
C ARG A 155 4.97 -10.51 5.30
N TRP A 156 4.05 -11.27 4.72
CA TRP A 156 2.77 -11.55 5.37
C TRP A 156 2.93 -12.35 6.67
N THR A 157 3.78 -13.37 6.67
CA THR A 157 4.04 -14.17 7.89
C THR A 157 4.75 -13.38 9.00
N ASP A 158 5.50 -12.33 8.64
CA ASP A 158 6.02 -11.37 9.61
C ASP A 158 4.90 -10.46 10.15
N PHE A 159 4.06 -9.89 9.27
CA PHE A 159 3.00 -8.97 9.67
C PHE A 159 1.91 -9.62 10.51
N ILE A 160 1.45 -10.81 10.16
CA ILE A 160 0.35 -11.48 10.88
C ILE A 160 0.70 -11.83 12.33
N LYS A 161 1.99 -11.90 12.64
CA LYS A 161 2.50 -12.11 14.01
C LYS A 161 2.55 -10.82 14.84
N ARG A 162 2.38 -9.67 14.21
CA ARG A 162 2.47 -8.36 14.88
C ARG A 162 1.15 -8.02 15.58
N PRO A 163 1.19 -7.31 16.72
CA PRO A 163 -0.01 -6.85 17.40
C PRO A 163 -0.93 -6.05 16.48
N ASN A 164 -2.24 -6.19 16.70
CA ASN A 164 -3.29 -5.43 16.01
C ASN A 164 -3.42 -5.65 14.50
N VAL A 165 -2.61 -6.48 13.87
CA VAL A 165 -2.81 -6.87 12.47
C VAL A 165 -3.95 -7.87 12.39
N ILE A 166 -5.03 -7.47 11.68
CA ILE A 166 -6.28 -8.24 11.60
C ILE A 166 -6.54 -8.83 10.21
N GLY A 167 -5.74 -8.49 9.21
CA GLY A 167 -5.93 -8.99 7.86
C GLY A 167 -5.08 -8.23 6.83
N TYR A 168 -5.37 -8.52 5.57
CA TYR A 168 -4.73 -7.82 4.45
C TYR A 168 -5.76 -7.44 3.38
N VAL A 169 -5.35 -6.53 2.50
CA VAL A 169 -6.00 -6.22 1.23
C VAL A 169 -4.96 -6.30 0.13
N ALA A 170 -5.34 -6.79 -1.03
CA ALA A 170 -4.44 -6.96 -2.17
C ALA A 170 -4.98 -6.16 -3.37
N ARG A 171 -4.13 -5.31 -3.95
CA ARG A 171 -4.43 -4.63 -5.21
C ARG A 171 -4.32 -5.63 -6.34
N THR A 172 -5.36 -5.74 -7.17
CA THR A 172 -5.41 -6.76 -8.23
C THR A 172 -5.06 -6.22 -9.60
N ASP A 173 -5.59 -5.05 -9.94
CA ASP A 173 -5.43 -4.45 -11.26
C ASP A 173 -5.25 -2.93 -11.11
N ARG A 174 -4.43 -2.32 -11.98
CA ARG A 174 -4.27 -0.87 -12.02
C ARG A 174 -4.91 -0.25 -13.25
N TYR A 175 -4.73 -0.87 -14.40
CA TYR A 175 -5.28 -0.39 -15.67
C TYR A 175 -6.12 -1.48 -16.33
N GLY A 176 -7.10 -1.07 -17.13
CA GLY A 176 -8.05 -1.99 -17.77
C GLY A 176 -7.45 -3.05 -18.70
N THR A 177 -6.19 -2.88 -19.10
CA THR A 177 -5.45 -3.84 -19.93
C THR A 177 -4.64 -4.86 -19.15
N THR A 178 -4.46 -4.66 -17.85
CA THR A 178 -3.68 -5.55 -16.97
C THR A 178 -4.61 -6.34 -16.06
N LYS A 179 -4.59 -7.65 -16.18
CA LYS A 179 -5.43 -8.54 -15.38
C LYS A 179 -4.55 -9.45 -14.53
N LEU A 180 -4.72 -9.37 -13.22
CA LEU A 180 -4.05 -10.28 -12.30
C LEU A 180 -4.65 -11.68 -12.40
N VAL A 181 -5.99 -11.76 -12.26
CA VAL A 181 -6.72 -13.03 -12.31
C VAL A 181 -6.62 -13.67 -13.69
N GLY A 182 -6.15 -14.90 -13.72
CA GLY A 182 -5.88 -15.63 -14.96
C GLY A 182 -4.47 -15.45 -15.52
N SER A 183 -3.69 -14.52 -14.98
CA SER A 183 -2.27 -14.37 -15.33
C SER A 183 -1.36 -15.23 -14.43
N ALA A 184 -0.06 -15.27 -14.77
CA ALA A 184 0.95 -15.93 -13.93
C ALA A 184 1.06 -15.28 -12.53
N ASN A 185 0.79 -13.96 -12.46
CA ASN A 185 0.90 -13.15 -11.23
C ASN A 185 -0.15 -13.50 -10.18
N GLU A 186 -1.22 -14.21 -10.55
CA GLU A 186 -2.23 -14.71 -9.62
C GLU A 186 -1.65 -15.60 -8.51
N ILE A 187 -0.45 -16.16 -8.71
CA ILE A 187 0.26 -16.92 -7.68
C ILE A 187 0.52 -16.08 -6.42
N LEU A 188 0.61 -14.75 -6.53
CA LEU A 188 0.81 -13.85 -5.38
C LEU A 188 -0.44 -13.82 -4.48
N LEU A 189 -1.64 -13.78 -5.07
CA LEU A 189 -2.90 -13.92 -4.30
C LEU A 189 -3.01 -15.30 -3.66
N TYR A 190 -2.62 -16.34 -4.41
CA TYR A 190 -2.60 -17.69 -3.89
C TYR A 190 -1.63 -17.81 -2.69
N ALA A 191 -0.47 -17.17 -2.78
CA ALA A 191 0.52 -17.13 -1.70
C ALA A 191 -0.02 -16.44 -0.43
N LEU A 192 -0.68 -15.28 -0.57
CA LEU A 192 -1.34 -14.59 0.55
C LEU A 192 -2.39 -15.48 1.22
N LYS A 193 -3.24 -16.12 0.42
CA LYS A 193 -4.25 -17.06 0.93
C LYS A 193 -3.59 -18.20 1.70
N ARG A 194 -2.62 -18.89 1.08
CA ARG A 194 -2.01 -20.08 1.67
C ARG A 194 -1.20 -19.78 2.93
N SER A 195 -0.49 -18.64 2.95
CA SER A 195 0.26 -18.20 4.13
C SER A 195 -0.64 -17.68 5.27
N THR A 196 -1.87 -17.27 4.96
CA THR A 196 -2.89 -16.98 5.99
C THR A 196 -3.43 -18.26 6.61
N GLU A 197 -3.71 -19.26 5.79
CA GLU A 197 -4.20 -20.58 6.26
C GLU A 197 -3.11 -21.36 7.03
N ASN A 198 -1.86 -21.22 6.61
CA ASN A 198 -0.71 -21.85 7.24
C ASN A 198 0.51 -20.93 7.18
N PRO A 199 0.80 -20.14 8.24
CA PRO A 199 1.92 -19.20 8.28
C PRO A 199 3.31 -19.86 8.15
N GLU A 200 3.41 -21.16 8.34
CA GLU A 200 4.66 -21.92 8.22
C GLU A 200 4.81 -22.62 6.85
N ILE A 201 3.92 -22.32 5.89
CA ILE A 201 3.99 -22.92 4.57
C ILE A 201 5.26 -22.47 3.83
N LEU A 202 5.97 -23.43 3.26
CA LEU A 202 7.15 -23.14 2.45
C LEU A 202 6.76 -22.63 1.06
N PRO A 203 7.44 -21.61 0.52
CA PRO A 203 7.19 -21.09 -0.83
C PRO A 203 7.21 -22.16 -1.92
N ASP A 204 8.10 -23.15 -1.82
CA ASP A 204 8.18 -24.28 -2.76
C ASP A 204 6.87 -25.06 -2.82
N ARG A 205 6.20 -25.23 -1.70
CA ARG A 205 4.89 -25.88 -1.63
C ARG A 205 3.82 -25.05 -2.34
N ILE A 206 3.88 -23.74 -2.23
CA ILE A 206 2.97 -22.82 -2.94
C ILE A 206 3.15 -22.95 -4.45
N TYR A 207 4.40 -22.99 -4.95
CA TYR A 207 4.68 -23.24 -6.36
C TYR A 207 4.08 -24.57 -6.81
N ASP A 208 4.36 -25.66 -6.08
CA ASP A 208 3.93 -26.99 -6.43
C ASP A 208 2.42 -27.10 -6.53
N GLU A 209 1.69 -26.58 -5.54
CA GLU A 209 0.24 -26.58 -5.50
C GLU A 209 -0.37 -25.72 -6.61
N TYR A 210 0.09 -24.48 -6.75
CA TYR A 210 -0.45 -23.55 -7.74
C TYR A 210 -0.20 -24.03 -9.16
N ILE A 211 1.05 -24.37 -9.48
CA ILE A 211 1.45 -24.77 -10.83
C ILE A 211 0.77 -26.10 -11.23
N SER A 212 0.76 -27.09 -10.33
CA SER A 212 0.09 -28.36 -10.61
C SER A 212 -1.39 -28.20 -10.89
N THR A 213 -2.06 -27.29 -10.16
CA THR A 213 -3.49 -27.01 -10.32
C THR A 213 -3.77 -26.21 -11.59
N ARG A 214 -2.95 -25.18 -11.86
CA ARG A 214 -3.19 -24.22 -12.94
C ARG A 214 -2.68 -24.71 -14.31
N TYR A 215 -1.52 -25.34 -14.35
CA TYR A 215 -0.83 -25.75 -15.58
C TYR A 215 -0.71 -27.26 -15.74
N GLY A 216 -1.05 -28.02 -14.70
CA GLY A 216 -0.96 -29.48 -14.70
C GLY A 216 0.42 -30.00 -14.26
N LYS A 217 0.43 -31.23 -13.74
CA LYS A 217 1.63 -31.86 -13.15
C LYS A 217 2.82 -31.96 -14.11
N LYS A 218 2.57 -32.14 -15.42
CA LYS A 218 3.65 -32.24 -16.42
C LYS A 218 4.41 -30.94 -16.60
N ALA A 219 3.78 -29.81 -16.33
CA ALA A 219 4.37 -28.48 -16.45
C ALA A 219 5.07 -28.01 -15.17
N LEU A 220 5.01 -28.76 -14.07
CA LEU A 220 5.49 -28.34 -12.76
C LEU A 220 6.94 -27.83 -12.81
N GLU A 221 7.89 -28.69 -13.19
CA GLU A 221 9.31 -28.33 -13.16
C GLU A 221 9.68 -27.19 -14.11
N PRO A 222 9.30 -27.21 -15.41
CA PRO A 222 9.68 -26.13 -16.31
C PRO A 222 9.04 -24.79 -15.92
N VAL A 223 7.77 -24.75 -15.47
CA VAL A 223 7.10 -23.52 -15.05
C VAL A 223 7.67 -23.01 -13.73
N LYS A 224 7.92 -23.88 -12.75
CA LYS A 224 8.55 -23.53 -11.48
C LYS A 224 9.93 -22.89 -11.69
N ASN A 225 10.75 -23.49 -12.55
CA ASN A 225 12.06 -22.96 -12.90
C ASN A 225 11.99 -21.58 -13.58
N ALA A 226 10.99 -21.34 -14.42
CA ALA A 226 10.74 -20.03 -15.02
C ALA A 226 10.27 -19.02 -13.98
N PHE A 227 9.30 -19.38 -13.13
CA PHE A 227 8.73 -18.51 -12.11
C PHE A 227 9.78 -18.05 -11.09
N LYS A 228 10.65 -18.93 -10.63
CA LYS A 228 11.72 -18.61 -9.69
C LYS A 228 12.73 -17.58 -10.19
N LYS A 229 12.80 -17.35 -11.50
CA LYS A 229 13.69 -16.34 -12.11
C LYS A 229 13.06 -14.93 -12.16
N ALA A 230 11.76 -14.82 -12.00
CA ALA A 230 11.03 -13.59 -12.26
C ALA A 230 11.49 -12.43 -11.35
N TYR A 231 11.75 -12.71 -10.07
CA TYR A 231 12.22 -11.70 -9.11
C TYR A 231 13.56 -11.08 -9.54
N ASP A 232 14.54 -11.92 -9.83
CA ASP A 232 15.88 -11.46 -10.24
C ASP A 232 15.84 -10.73 -11.59
N ILE A 233 14.99 -11.17 -12.52
CA ILE A 233 14.81 -10.50 -13.81
C ILE A 233 14.26 -9.08 -13.60
N VAL A 234 13.20 -8.93 -12.83
CA VAL A 234 12.61 -7.60 -12.58
C VAL A 234 13.58 -6.71 -11.83
N LEU A 235 14.23 -7.25 -10.79
CA LEU A 235 15.18 -6.48 -10.00
C LEU A 235 16.37 -6.01 -10.85
N SER A 236 16.87 -6.85 -11.76
CA SER A 236 18.00 -6.51 -12.65
C SER A 236 17.62 -5.57 -13.79
N SER A 237 16.37 -5.58 -14.24
CA SER A 237 15.93 -4.79 -15.40
C SER A 237 15.29 -3.46 -15.04
N MET A 238 14.60 -3.38 -13.89
CA MET A 238 13.80 -2.21 -13.50
C MET A 238 14.37 -1.45 -12.31
N TYR A 239 15.39 -1.97 -11.62
CA TYR A 239 15.99 -1.34 -10.45
C TYR A 239 17.48 -1.08 -10.66
N ILE A 240 17.92 0.12 -10.30
CA ILE A 240 19.33 0.54 -10.34
C ILE A 240 19.73 0.92 -8.92
N LEU A 241 20.73 0.23 -8.39
CA LEU A 241 21.23 0.47 -7.03
C LEU A 241 20.10 0.43 -5.98
N GLY A 242 19.14 -0.48 -6.16
CA GLY A 242 18.00 -0.65 -5.26
C GLY A 242 16.87 0.36 -5.46
N THR A 243 16.97 1.27 -6.43
CA THR A 243 15.96 2.29 -6.73
C THR A 243 15.28 1.97 -8.07
N ASN A 244 13.95 2.07 -8.11
CA ASN A 244 13.22 1.87 -9.36
C ASN A 244 13.58 2.94 -10.40
N ALA A 245 14.02 2.50 -11.58
CA ALA A 245 14.44 3.36 -12.68
C ALA A 245 13.33 3.62 -13.71
N ALA A 246 12.16 3.01 -13.51
CA ALA A 246 11.03 3.12 -14.43
C ALA A 246 9.97 4.08 -13.89
N LYS A 247 9.20 4.69 -14.80
CA LYS A 247 7.99 5.43 -14.44
C LYS A 247 6.84 4.42 -14.27
N HIS A 248 6.43 4.16 -13.03
CA HIS A 248 5.50 3.10 -12.67
C HIS A 248 5.93 1.74 -13.22
N SER A 249 6.06 1.42 -14.32
CA SER A 249 6.63 0.22 -14.95
C SER A 249 7.05 0.49 -16.39
N SER A 250 6.95 1.74 -16.83
CA SER A 250 7.29 2.13 -18.19
C SER A 250 8.73 2.61 -18.22
N MET A 251 9.57 1.92 -18.99
CA MET A 251 10.91 2.38 -19.35
C MET A 251 10.77 3.34 -20.53
N ASP A 252 11.27 4.56 -20.40
CA ASP A 252 11.29 5.51 -21.51
C ASP A 252 12.40 5.15 -22.48
N TYR A 253 12.14 5.22 -23.79
CA TYR A 253 13.13 4.97 -24.82
C TYR A 253 14.14 6.12 -24.94
N ASP A 254 13.72 7.32 -24.61
CA ASP A 254 14.59 8.49 -24.59
C ASP A 254 14.90 8.91 -23.16
N PRO A 255 16.08 8.57 -22.62
CA PRO A 255 16.49 8.94 -21.27
C PRO A 255 16.65 10.45 -21.09
N TYR A 256 16.71 11.21 -22.16
CA TYR A 256 16.82 12.67 -22.15
C TYR A 256 15.47 13.38 -22.33
N SER A 257 14.38 12.63 -22.45
CA SER A 257 13.06 13.24 -22.54
C SER A 257 12.68 13.93 -21.23
N SER A 258 11.90 15.01 -21.34
CA SER A 258 11.40 15.73 -20.16
C SER A 258 10.55 14.84 -19.25
N SER A 259 9.98 13.78 -19.79
CA SER A 259 9.24 12.77 -19.04
C SER A 259 10.16 11.90 -18.19
N TYR A 260 11.27 11.44 -18.78
CA TYR A 260 12.29 10.65 -18.08
C TYR A 260 12.92 11.46 -16.94
N ASP A 261 13.42 12.68 -17.21
CA ASP A 261 14.02 13.55 -16.19
C ASP A 261 13.10 13.81 -15.01
N ARG A 262 11.84 14.07 -15.28
CA ARG A 262 10.86 14.37 -14.24
C ARG A 262 10.58 13.15 -13.32
N HIS A 263 10.70 11.93 -13.84
CA HIS A 263 10.40 10.72 -13.11
C HIS A 263 11.62 10.07 -12.48
N VAL A 264 12.78 10.18 -13.08
CA VAL A 264 14.02 9.57 -12.58
C VAL A 264 14.75 10.49 -11.61
N SER A 265 14.82 11.79 -11.91
CA SER A 265 15.66 12.72 -11.14
C SER A 265 15.03 13.22 -9.83
N GLY A 266 13.71 13.34 -9.76
CA GLY A 266 13.06 13.94 -8.59
C GLY A 266 12.35 12.96 -7.70
N ARG A 267 11.35 12.31 -8.26
CA ARG A 267 10.30 11.62 -7.49
C ARG A 267 10.63 10.17 -7.16
N TRP A 268 11.37 9.49 -8.03
CA TRP A 268 11.57 8.04 -7.98
C TRP A 268 12.90 7.62 -7.37
N LEU A 269 13.87 8.53 -7.36
CA LEU A 269 15.16 8.29 -6.71
C LEU A 269 15.16 8.72 -5.23
N GLU A 270 14.24 9.59 -4.83
CA GLU A 270 14.15 10.09 -3.46
C GLU A 270 13.62 9.08 -2.43
N PRO A 271 12.60 8.26 -2.70
CA PRO A 271 11.98 7.45 -1.67
C PRO A 271 12.95 6.59 -0.86
N PRO A 272 13.87 5.84 -1.44
CA PRO A 272 14.86 5.09 -0.67
C PRO A 272 15.74 5.98 0.20
N VAL A 273 16.13 7.14 -0.32
CA VAL A 273 16.99 8.12 0.38
C VAL A 273 16.27 8.71 1.59
N VAL A 274 15.00 9.07 1.43
CA VAL A 274 14.17 9.61 2.52
C VAL A 274 14.07 8.62 3.69
N PHE A 275 13.84 7.36 3.39
CA PHE A 275 13.68 6.34 4.43
C PHE A 275 15.00 5.84 5.01
N VAL A 276 16.11 6.01 4.34
CA VAL A 276 17.45 5.73 4.86
C VAL A 276 17.77 6.61 6.08
N GLU A 277 17.42 7.88 6.05
CA GLU A 277 17.65 8.80 7.17
C GLU A 277 16.95 8.35 8.46
N HIS A 278 15.87 7.57 8.34
CA HIS A 278 15.19 6.96 9.47
C HIS A 278 15.75 5.59 9.88
N GLY A 279 16.83 5.14 9.26
CA GLY A 279 17.42 3.83 9.50
C GLY A 279 16.56 2.65 9.02
N ILE A 280 15.57 2.91 8.17
CA ILE A 280 14.65 1.89 7.64
C ILE A 280 15.35 1.02 6.60
N ASN A 281 16.25 1.61 5.82
CA ASN A 281 17.01 0.91 4.80
C ASN A 281 18.46 1.43 4.73
N LYS A 282 19.34 0.85 5.55
CA LYS A 282 20.73 1.29 5.66
C LYS A 282 21.58 0.96 4.42
N GLU A 283 21.18 0.00 3.62
CA GLU A 283 21.89 -0.42 2.42
C GLU A 283 22.05 0.71 1.39
N PHE A 284 21.09 1.62 1.32
CA PHE A 284 21.13 2.74 0.38
C PHE A 284 22.15 3.82 0.73
N HIS A 285 22.71 3.82 1.93
CA HIS A 285 23.77 4.78 2.29
C HIS A 285 25.03 4.64 1.45
N TYR A 286 25.32 3.46 0.93
CA TYR A 286 26.49 3.20 0.10
C TYR A 286 26.40 3.79 -1.30
N TRP A 287 25.21 4.20 -1.72
CA TRP A 287 24.93 4.61 -3.09
C TRP A 287 24.58 6.09 -3.25
N LYS A 288 24.77 6.88 -2.20
CA LYS A 288 24.62 8.34 -2.24
C LYS A 288 25.84 9.03 -2.82
#